data_1e341e296ae5554bf812e7c7d151c279
#
_entry.id   1e341e296ae5554bf812e7c7d151c279
#
_cell.length_a   1.000
_cell.length_b   1.000
_cell.length_c   1.000
_cell.angle_alpha   90.00
_cell.angle_beta   90.00
_cell.angle_gamma   90.00
#
_symmetry.space_group_name_H-M   'P 1'
#
loop_
_entity.id
_entity.type
_entity.pdbx_description
1 polymer ?
#
loop_
_entity_poly.entity_id
_entity_poly.type
_entity_poly.pdbx_seq_one_letter_code
_entity_poly.pdbx_strand_id
1 'polypeptide(L)'
;MFHILLHEPEIPPNTGNLIRLCANTGCTLHLIEPLGFELGARALRRAGLDYHALAPVRTHASLTAALSAVAGGRLYVVETGGQRSYAQARFAPGDALLFGSETRGLPEAALVEARAAGAEQLVIPMRAGNRSVNLANAVSVVVYEAWRQNGFAGAAQAGLSRIPHAPDVP
;
A
#
# COMPACT_ATOMS: atom_id res chain seq x y z
N MET A 1 -10.70 -4.24 5.50
CA MET A 1 -10.02 -3.56 4.41
C MET A 1 -8.52 -3.86 4.53
N PHE A 2 -7.61 -3.27 3.74
CA PHE A 2 -6.17 -3.59 3.70
C PHE A 2 -5.33 -2.64 4.54
N HIS A 3 -4.12 -3.06 4.89
CA HIS A 3 -3.09 -2.24 5.52
C HIS A 3 -2.02 -1.87 4.48
N ILE A 4 -1.71 -0.57 4.34
CA ILE A 4 -0.67 -0.06 3.45
C ILE A 4 0.49 0.38 4.32
N LEU A 5 1.65 -0.24 4.17
CA LEU A 5 2.87 0.06 4.92
C LEU A 5 3.87 0.75 3.99
N LEU A 6 4.32 1.95 4.36
CA LEU A 6 5.36 2.68 3.65
C LEU A 6 6.62 2.71 4.51
N HIS A 7 7.68 2.10 4.04
CA HIS A 7 8.97 2.07 4.71
C HIS A 7 9.78 3.31 4.32
N GLU A 8 10.02 4.19 5.29
CA GLU A 8 10.81 5.41 5.14
C GLU A 8 10.38 6.28 3.93
N PRO A 9 9.11 6.68 3.82
CA PRO A 9 8.67 7.49 2.68
C PRO A 9 9.35 8.86 2.69
N GLU A 10 9.76 9.35 1.51
CA GLU A 10 10.60 10.54 1.35
C GLU A 10 9.85 11.74 0.76
N ILE A 11 8.81 11.51 -0.04
CA ILE A 11 8.14 12.55 -0.84
C ILE A 11 6.74 12.86 -0.29
N PRO A 12 6.53 14.03 0.39
CA PRO A 12 5.25 14.38 1.02
C PRO A 12 4.04 14.31 0.09
N PRO A 13 4.09 14.76 -1.17
CA PRO A 13 2.96 14.62 -2.11
C PRO A 13 2.50 13.19 -2.33
N ASN A 14 3.40 12.20 -2.35
CA ASN A 14 3.02 10.80 -2.49
C ASN A 14 2.23 10.33 -1.27
N THR A 15 2.74 10.60 -0.07
CA THR A 15 2.03 10.28 1.18
C THR A 15 0.67 10.95 1.22
N GLY A 16 0.57 12.19 0.75
CA GLY A 16 -0.69 12.90 0.64
C GLY A 16 -1.71 12.21 -0.26
N ASN A 17 -1.29 11.81 -1.44
CA ASN A 17 -2.15 11.06 -2.36
C ASN A 17 -2.59 9.72 -1.76
N LEU A 18 -1.72 9.07 -0.97
CA LEU A 18 -2.03 7.80 -0.32
C LEU A 18 -3.00 7.96 0.86
N ILE A 19 -2.94 9.06 1.61
CA ILE A 19 -3.97 9.38 2.61
C ILE A 19 -5.35 9.50 1.93
N ARG A 20 -5.42 10.20 0.79
CA ARG A 20 -6.67 10.31 0.00
C ARG A 20 -7.11 8.95 -0.54
N LEU A 21 -6.19 8.12 -1.03
CA LEU A 21 -6.50 6.75 -1.45
C LEU A 21 -7.12 5.96 -0.30
N CYS A 22 -6.51 6.01 0.89
CA CYS A 22 -7.02 5.32 2.08
C CYS A 22 -8.41 5.80 2.48
N ALA A 23 -8.67 7.13 2.43
CA ALA A 23 -9.99 7.69 2.68
C ALA A 23 -11.05 7.14 1.72
N ASN A 24 -10.70 6.98 0.43
CA ASN A 24 -11.61 6.48 -0.60
C ASN A 24 -11.84 4.97 -0.52
N THR A 25 -10.85 4.21 -0.07
CA THR A 25 -10.87 2.73 -0.10
C THR A 25 -11.11 2.11 1.28
N GLY A 26 -11.07 2.90 2.35
CA GLY A 26 -11.17 2.42 3.73
C GLY A 26 -9.92 1.68 4.22
N CYS A 27 -8.78 1.77 3.52
CA CYS A 27 -7.51 1.21 3.95
C CYS A 27 -6.91 2.00 5.12
N THR A 28 -6.04 1.36 5.91
CA THR A 28 -5.23 2.02 6.95
C THR A 28 -3.82 2.26 6.40
N LEU A 29 -3.31 3.48 6.54
CA LEU A 29 -1.94 3.84 6.16
C LEU A 29 -1.02 3.75 7.38
N HIS A 30 0.08 3.03 7.22
CA HIS A 30 1.15 2.87 8.21
C HIS A 30 2.44 3.48 7.65
N LEU A 31 3.00 4.45 8.33
CA LEU A 31 4.25 5.11 7.98
C LEU A 31 5.35 4.63 8.93
N ILE A 32 6.42 4.10 8.39
CA ILE A 32 7.55 3.56 9.15
C ILE A 32 8.69 4.58 9.09
N GLU A 33 9.14 5.04 10.26
CA GLU A 33 10.23 6.01 10.42
C GLU A 33 11.60 5.43 10.04
N PRO A 34 12.58 6.32 9.66
CA PRO A 34 12.45 7.77 9.57
C PRO A 34 11.66 8.24 8.36
N LEU A 35 10.91 9.35 8.50
CA LEU A 35 10.22 9.98 7.39
C LEU A 35 11.12 11.08 6.79
N GLY A 36 11.16 11.20 5.46
CA GLY A 36 11.86 12.27 4.77
C GLY A 36 11.21 13.66 4.91
N PHE A 37 10.18 13.79 5.76
CA PHE A 37 9.39 15.01 5.96
C PHE A 37 8.74 15.03 7.34
N GLU A 38 8.32 16.24 7.77
CA GLU A 38 7.54 16.38 9.01
C GLU A 38 6.06 16.13 8.77
N LEU A 39 5.47 15.22 9.55
CA LEU A 39 4.02 14.97 9.60
C LEU A 39 3.30 16.05 10.42
N GLY A 40 3.50 17.32 10.07
CA GLY A 40 2.80 18.43 10.72
C GLY A 40 1.44 18.68 10.07
N ALA A 41 0.41 19.02 10.87
CA ALA A 41 -0.92 19.41 10.38
C ALA A 41 -0.86 20.55 9.34
N ARG A 42 0.19 21.37 9.37
CA ARG A 42 0.43 22.47 8.41
C ARG A 42 1.00 21.96 7.07
N ALA A 43 1.90 20.95 7.09
CA ALA A 43 2.47 20.34 5.90
C ALA A 43 1.40 19.52 5.16
N LEU A 44 0.58 18.81 5.88
CA LEU A 44 -0.53 18.02 5.37
C LEU A 44 -1.63 18.91 4.75
N ARG A 45 -1.98 20.04 5.37
CA ARG A 45 -2.89 21.04 4.79
C ARG A 45 -2.34 21.68 3.51
N ARG A 46 -1.03 21.97 3.43
CA ARG A 46 -0.40 22.51 2.21
C ARG A 46 -0.42 21.52 1.04
N ALA A 47 -0.45 20.22 1.33
CA ALA A 47 -0.61 19.17 0.31
C ALA A 47 -2.08 18.93 -0.09
N GLY A 48 -3.03 19.80 0.33
CA GLY A 48 -4.45 19.66 0.02
C GLY A 48 -5.13 18.53 0.80
N LEU A 49 -4.64 18.23 2.00
CA LEU A 49 -5.03 17.06 2.78
C LEU A 49 -6.04 17.41 3.89
N ASP A 50 -7.18 17.96 3.50
CA ASP A 50 -8.33 18.08 4.42
C ASP A 50 -8.92 16.70 4.79
N TYR A 51 -8.37 15.62 4.22
CA TYR A 51 -8.81 14.23 4.40
C TYR A 51 -8.22 13.52 5.63
N HIS A 52 -7.41 14.20 6.45
CA HIS A 52 -6.82 13.62 7.67
C HIS A 52 -7.87 13.08 8.66
N ALA A 53 -9.06 13.66 8.64
CA ALA A 53 -10.18 13.20 9.48
C ALA A 53 -10.86 11.93 8.95
N LEU A 54 -10.55 11.50 7.71
CA LEU A 54 -11.28 10.44 7.01
C LEU A 54 -10.48 9.15 6.82
N ALA A 55 -9.15 9.17 6.98
CA ALA A 55 -8.30 7.99 6.83
C ALA A 55 -7.48 7.73 8.08
N PRO A 56 -7.45 6.49 8.61
CA PRO A 56 -6.58 6.14 9.72
C PRO A 56 -5.12 6.11 9.24
N VAL A 57 -4.30 7.03 9.77
CA VAL A 57 -2.84 7.07 9.58
C VAL A 57 -2.15 6.74 10.89
N ARG A 58 -1.21 5.81 10.87
CA ARG A 58 -0.41 5.39 12.03
C ARG A 58 1.07 5.52 11.71
N THR A 59 1.86 5.98 12.67
CA THR A 59 3.32 6.06 12.56
C THR A 59 3.95 4.98 13.44
N HIS A 60 5.02 4.37 12.97
CA HIS A 60 5.75 3.32 13.66
C HIS A 60 7.25 3.62 13.66
N ALA A 61 7.90 3.42 14.79
CA ALA A 61 9.34 3.66 14.94
C ALA A 61 10.20 2.60 14.20
N SER A 62 9.63 1.48 13.77
CA SER A 62 10.34 0.42 13.05
C SER A 62 9.38 -0.44 12.23
N LEU A 63 9.94 -1.20 11.27
CA LEU A 63 9.20 -2.20 10.50
C LEU A 63 8.62 -3.29 11.43
N THR A 64 9.38 -3.77 12.42
CA THR A 64 8.91 -4.74 13.40
C THR A 64 7.64 -4.28 14.13
N ALA A 65 7.62 -3.01 14.56
CA ALA A 65 6.45 -2.42 15.22
C ALA A 65 5.24 -2.34 14.28
N ALA A 66 5.47 -1.98 13.02
CA ALA A 66 4.42 -1.92 12.01
C ALA A 66 3.85 -3.32 11.69
N LEU A 67 4.71 -4.32 11.50
CA LEU A 67 4.31 -5.71 11.25
C LEU A 67 3.49 -6.28 12.41
N SER A 68 3.91 -6.01 13.65
CA SER A 68 3.17 -6.42 14.84
C SER A 68 1.76 -5.81 14.90
N ALA A 69 1.61 -4.56 14.43
CA ALA A 69 0.33 -3.86 14.43
C ALA A 69 -0.66 -4.36 13.37
N VAL A 70 -0.20 -5.10 12.36
CA VAL A 70 -1.01 -5.65 11.25
C VAL A 70 -1.05 -7.17 11.24
N ALA A 71 -0.62 -7.81 12.33
CA ALA A 71 -0.60 -9.26 12.45
C ALA A 71 -2.01 -9.86 12.29
N GLY A 72 -2.11 -10.96 11.53
CA GLY A 72 -3.37 -11.68 11.30
C GLY A 72 -3.77 -11.83 9.83
N GLY A 73 -3.29 -10.95 8.95
CA GLY A 73 -3.39 -11.08 7.49
C GLY A 73 -2.09 -11.58 6.86
N ARG A 74 -2.11 -11.79 5.55
CA ARG A 74 -0.89 -12.07 4.79
C ARG A 74 -0.10 -10.79 4.59
N LEU A 75 1.21 -10.92 4.49
CA LEU A 75 2.11 -9.81 4.17
C LEU A 75 2.58 -9.96 2.72
N TYR A 76 2.42 -8.91 1.95
CA TYR A 76 2.95 -8.79 0.59
C TYR A 76 3.95 -7.65 0.52
N VAL A 77 5.12 -7.92 -0.01
CA VAL A 77 6.13 -6.92 -0.38
C VAL A 77 5.97 -6.61 -1.85
N VAL A 78 5.76 -5.36 -2.21
CA VAL A 78 5.68 -4.94 -3.61
C VAL A 78 6.97 -4.22 -3.99
N GLU A 79 7.80 -4.88 -4.81
CA GLU A 79 9.14 -4.42 -5.16
C GLU A 79 9.48 -4.78 -6.60
N THR A 80 10.39 -4.05 -7.22
CA THR A 80 10.80 -4.25 -8.62
C THR A 80 11.51 -5.59 -8.87
N GLY A 81 12.11 -6.19 -7.84
CA GLY A 81 12.76 -7.51 -7.88
C GLY A 81 11.83 -8.70 -7.70
N GLY A 82 10.53 -8.49 -7.55
CA GLY A 82 9.55 -9.58 -7.39
C GLY A 82 9.43 -10.44 -8.65
N GLN A 83 9.22 -11.74 -8.45
CA GLN A 83 9.07 -12.69 -9.56
C GLN A 83 7.60 -13.00 -9.88
N ARG A 84 6.69 -12.74 -8.95
CA ARG A 84 5.25 -12.97 -9.11
C ARG A 84 4.53 -11.65 -9.36
N SER A 85 3.73 -11.61 -10.43
CA SER A 85 2.89 -10.43 -10.69
C SER A 85 1.86 -10.22 -9.58
N TYR A 86 1.64 -8.97 -9.18
CA TYR A 86 0.58 -8.60 -8.24
C TYR A 86 -0.80 -9.10 -8.67
N ALA A 87 -1.05 -9.19 -9.98
CA ALA A 87 -2.31 -9.68 -10.53
C ALA A 87 -2.54 -11.19 -10.32
N GLN A 88 -1.50 -11.93 -9.95
CA GLN A 88 -1.58 -13.37 -9.62
C GLN A 88 -1.77 -13.62 -8.12
N ALA A 89 -1.61 -12.58 -7.29
CA ALA A 89 -1.86 -12.70 -5.86
C ALA A 89 -3.36 -12.78 -5.56
N ARG A 90 -3.71 -13.45 -4.48
CA ARG A 90 -5.09 -13.49 -3.97
C ARG A 90 -5.15 -12.69 -2.69
N PHE A 91 -5.73 -11.50 -2.76
CA PHE A 91 -5.83 -10.59 -1.63
C PHE A 91 -7.10 -10.85 -0.82
N ALA A 92 -6.98 -10.76 0.50
CA ALA A 92 -8.11 -10.85 1.44
C ALA A 92 -8.12 -9.65 2.40
N PRO A 93 -9.29 -9.26 2.94
CA PRO A 93 -9.35 -8.22 3.96
C PRO A 93 -8.43 -8.53 5.15
N GLY A 94 -7.69 -7.53 5.61
CA GLY A 94 -6.67 -7.66 6.65
C GLY A 94 -5.27 -7.91 6.13
N ASP A 95 -5.09 -8.20 4.84
CA ASP A 95 -3.75 -8.34 4.25
C ASP A 95 -2.99 -7.00 4.29
N ALA A 96 -1.68 -7.09 4.44
CA ALA A 96 -0.75 -5.96 4.52
C ALA A 96 0.10 -5.88 3.24
N LEU A 97 0.24 -4.66 2.70
CA LEU A 97 0.98 -4.35 1.49
C LEU A 97 2.14 -3.43 1.85
N LEU A 98 3.37 -3.94 1.81
CA LEU A 98 4.59 -3.21 2.17
C LEU A 98 5.28 -2.69 0.91
N PHE A 99 5.60 -1.40 0.93
CA PHE A 99 6.31 -0.67 -0.13
C PHE A 99 7.53 0.03 0.47
N GLY A 100 8.58 0.16 -0.31
CA GLY A 100 9.79 0.89 0.05
C GLY A 100 9.71 2.39 -0.23
N SER A 101 10.80 3.11 0.10
CA SER A 101 10.93 4.53 -0.19
C SER A 101 11.02 4.77 -1.70
N GLU A 102 10.72 6.01 -2.12
CA GLU A 102 10.64 6.39 -3.54
C GLU A 102 11.97 6.27 -4.28
N THR A 103 13.08 6.56 -3.60
CA THR A 103 14.39 6.61 -4.24
C THR A 103 15.18 5.31 -4.12
N ARG A 104 15.01 4.57 -3.01
CA ARG A 104 15.83 3.42 -2.66
C ARG A 104 15.08 2.09 -2.65
N GLY A 105 13.74 2.13 -2.68
CA GLY A 105 12.94 0.94 -2.44
C GLY A 105 13.07 0.42 -1.01
N LEU A 106 12.94 -0.88 -0.82
CA LEU A 106 13.16 -1.54 0.47
C LEU A 106 14.65 -1.92 0.62
N PRO A 107 15.31 -1.55 1.73
CA PRO A 107 16.65 -2.02 2.02
C PRO A 107 16.65 -3.53 2.29
N GLU A 108 17.78 -4.20 2.04
CA GLU A 108 17.87 -5.66 2.20
C GLU A 108 17.52 -6.13 3.61
N ALA A 109 17.86 -5.35 4.64
CA ALA A 109 17.48 -5.66 6.02
C ALA A 109 15.95 -5.73 6.19
N ALA A 110 15.20 -4.80 5.59
CA ALA A 110 13.73 -4.80 5.63
C ALA A 110 13.15 -5.97 4.81
N LEU A 111 13.77 -6.33 3.68
CA LEU A 111 13.37 -7.50 2.89
C LEU A 111 13.60 -8.81 3.67
N VAL A 112 14.72 -8.93 4.38
CA VAL A 112 15.01 -10.10 5.24
C VAL A 112 13.99 -10.20 6.36
N GLU A 113 13.67 -9.08 7.03
CA GLU A 113 12.67 -9.03 8.10
C GLU A 113 11.27 -9.40 7.58
N ALA A 114 10.85 -8.83 6.45
CA ALA A 114 9.57 -9.15 5.83
C ALA A 114 9.47 -10.64 5.44
N ARG A 115 10.55 -11.21 4.85
CA ARG A 115 10.60 -12.65 4.53
C ARG A 115 10.49 -13.52 5.78
N ALA A 116 11.17 -13.15 6.87
CA ALA A 116 11.05 -13.86 8.15
C ALA A 116 9.64 -13.80 8.73
N ALA A 117 8.89 -12.73 8.43
CA ALA A 117 7.47 -12.61 8.75
C ALA A 117 6.54 -13.34 7.76
N GLY A 118 7.08 -14.08 6.80
CA GLY A 118 6.31 -14.84 5.81
C GLY A 118 5.80 -14.05 4.62
N ALA A 119 6.44 -12.90 4.32
CA ALA A 119 6.03 -12.05 3.20
C ALA A 119 6.21 -12.75 1.84
N GLU A 120 5.21 -12.59 0.99
CA GLU A 120 5.28 -12.92 -0.42
C GLU A 120 5.71 -11.69 -1.23
N GLN A 121 6.68 -11.85 -2.12
CA GLN A 121 7.20 -10.74 -2.93
C GLN A 121 6.50 -10.66 -4.28
N LEU A 122 5.92 -9.50 -4.56
CA LEU A 122 5.15 -9.20 -5.77
C LEU A 122 5.84 -8.12 -6.60
N VAL A 123 5.56 -8.11 -7.90
CA VAL A 123 6.01 -7.08 -8.84
C VAL A 123 4.84 -6.50 -9.64
N ILE A 124 4.91 -5.20 -9.92
CA ILE A 124 4.08 -4.56 -10.93
C ILE A 124 4.84 -4.67 -12.27
N PRO A 125 4.30 -5.37 -13.27
CA PRO A 125 4.98 -5.52 -14.56
C PRO A 125 5.23 -4.15 -15.22
N MET A 126 6.42 -3.99 -15.78
CA MET A 126 6.83 -2.78 -16.51
C MET A 126 7.44 -3.15 -17.86
N ARG A 127 7.41 -2.21 -18.81
CA ARG A 127 8.15 -2.37 -20.07
C ARG A 127 9.66 -2.34 -19.80
N ALA A 128 10.40 -3.12 -20.56
CA ALA A 128 11.87 -3.15 -20.48
C ALA A 128 12.47 -1.73 -20.57
N GLY A 129 13.52 -1.48 -19.79
CA GLY A 129 14.19 -0.18 -19.73
C GLY A 129 13.63 0.80 -18.69
N ASN A 130 12.45 0.55 -18.11
CA ASN A 130 11.93 1.35 -16.99
C ASN A 130 12.45 0.84 -15.65
N ARG A 131 12.62 1.77 -14.70
CA ARG A 131 13.19 1.45 -13.38
C ARG A 131 12.12 1.22 -12.31
N SER A 132 11.11 2.05 -12.29
CA SER A 132 10.06 2.01 -11.27
C SER A 132 8.81 2.78 -11.70
N VAL A 133 7.70 2.51 -11.03
CA VAL A 133 6.46 3.30 -11.05
C VAL A 133 6.50 4.26 -9.86
N ASN A 134 5.93 5.46 -9.99
CA ASN A 134 5.75 6.36 -8.85
C ASN A 134 5.06 5.64 -7.68
N LEU A 135 5.54 5.85 -6.45
CA LEU A 135 5.06 5.12 -5.27
C LEU A 135 3.55 5.21 -5.09
N ALA A 136 2.96 6.40 -5.17
CA ALA A 136 1.52 6.55 -4.98
C ALA A 136 0.72 5.83 -6.08
N ASN A 137 1.24 5.79 -7.31
CA ASN A 137 0.63 5.05 -8.41
C ASN A 137 0.76 3.54 -8.21
N ALA A 138 1.93 3.06 -7.79
CA ALA A 138 2.16 1.64 -7.49
C ALA A 138 1.21 1.13 -6.42
N VAL A 139 1.10 1.84 -5.30
CA VAL A 139 0.17 1.51 -4.22
C VAL A 139 -1.27 1.51 -4.73
N SER A 140 -1.67 2.53 -5.50
CA SER A 140 -3.04 2.64 -6.03
C SER A 140 -3.41 1.46 -6.92
N VAL A 141 -2.50 1.03 -7.81
CA VAL A 141 -2.70 -0.12 -8.70
C VAL A 141 -2.97 -1.39 -7.89
N VAL A 142 -2.12 -1.68 -6.88
CA VAL A 142 -2.25 -2.91 -6.08
C VAL A 142 -3.49 -2.86 -5.18
N VAL A 143 -3.78 -1.72 -4.56
CA VAL A 143 -4.95 -1.55 -3.67
C VAL A 143 -6.25 -1.72 -4.45
N TYR A 144 -6.37 -1.11 -5.63
CA TYR A 144 -7.58 -1.24 -6.43
C TYR A 144 -7.75 -2.67 -6.98
N GLU A 145 -6.67 -3.37 -7.33
CA GLU A 145 -6.76 -4.79 -7.69
C GLU A 145 -7.20 -5.64 -6.49
N ALA A 146 -6.61 -5.43 -5.32
CA ALA A 146 -7.00 -6.11 -4.10
C ALA A 146 -8.48 -5.85 -3.76
N TRP A 147 -8.94 -4.61 -3.89
CA TRP A 147 -10.33 -4.25 -3.64
C TRP A 147 -11.29 -4.82 -4.68
N ARG A 148 -10.88 -4.83 -5.97
CA ARG A 148 -11.64 -5.49 -7.05
C ARG A 148 -11.85 -6.97 -6.78
N GLN A 149 -10.81 -7.69 -6.33
CA GLN A 149 -10.92 -9.11 -5.96
C GLN A 149 -11.93 -9.34 -4.82
N ASN A 150 -12.16 -8.33 -3.98
CA ASN A 150 -13.11 -8.38 -2.88
C ASN A 150 -14.44 -7.65 -3.21
N GLY A 151 -14.79 -7.55 -4.50
CA GLY A 151 -16.08 -7.03 -4.97
C GLY A 151 -16.32 -5.56 -4.65
N PHE A 152 -15.24 -4.76 -4.43
CA PHE A 152 -15.34 -3.35 -4.00
C PHE A 152 -16.21 -3.17 -2.75
N ALA A 153 -16.09 -4.10 -1.79
CA ALA A 153 -16.88 -4.07 -0.55
C ALA A 153 -16.80 -2.70 0.14
N GLY A 154 -17.96 -2.15 0.50
CA GLY A 154 -18.08 -0.82 1.13
C GLY A 154 -18.05 0.37 0.17
N ALA A 155 -17.91 0.17 -1.13
CA ALA A 155 -18.02 1.25 -2.09
C ALA A 155 -19.49 1.76 -2.19
N ALA A 156 -19.67 3.06 -2.46
CA ALA A 156 -20.99 3.62 -2.71
C ALA A 156 -21.60 2.96 -3.97
N GLN A 157 -22.82 2.50 -3.89
CA GLN A 157 -23.48 1.68 -4.93
C GLN A 157 -23.78 2.40 -6.26
N ALA A 158 -23.58 3.70 -6.36
CA ALA A 158 -23.81 4.45 -7.58
C ALA A 158 -22.82 3.98 -8.68
N GLY A 159 -23.27 3.04 -9.51
CA GLY A 159 -22.53 2.53 -10.69
C GLY A 159 -21.94 1.13 -10.57
N LEU A 160 -21.96 0.49 -9.40
CA LEU A 160 -21.35 -0.85 -9.21
C LEU A 160 -22.28 -2.02 -9.55
N SER A 161 -23.58 -1.79 -9.69
CA SER A 161 -24.58 -2.84 -10.00
C SER A 161 -24.36 -3.57 -11.34
N ARG A 162 -23.32 -3.22 -12.09
CA ARG A 162 -22.98 -3.80 -13.41
C ARG A 162 -21.59 -4.40 -13.49
N ILE A 163 -20.84 -4.50 -12.41
CA ILE A 163 -19.52 -5.14 -12.46
C ILE A 163 -19.74 -6.65 -12.26
N PRO A 164 -19.53 -7.48 -13.30
CA PRO A 164 -19.62 -8.94 -13.15
C PRO A 164 -18.57 -9.40 -12.13
N HIS A 165 -18.93 -10.33 -11.26
CA HIS A 165 -17.92 -11.07 -10.48
C HIS A 165 -16.91 -11.66 -11.45
N ALA A 166 -15.63 -11.50 -11.16
CA ALA A 166 -14.60 -12.18 -11.93
C ALA A 166 -14.89 -13.69 -11.91
N PRO A 167 -14.88 -14.38 -13.05
CA PRO A 167 -15.03 -15.84 -13.06
C PRO A 167 -13.91 -16.44 -12.22
N ASP A 168 -14.25 -17.47 -11.44
CA ASP A 168 -13.26 -18.30 -10.77
C ASP A 168 -12.24 -18.75 -11.81
N VAL A 169 -11.03 -18.22 -11.72
CA VAL A 169 -9.93 -18.68 -12.57
C VAL A 169 -9.45 -20.00 -11.96
N PRO A 170 -9.44 -21.09 -12.75
CA PRO A 170 -9.04 -22.40 -12.29
C PRO A 170 -7.57 -22.44 -11.83
#